data_c0da96c02ed7e69fef2cc0d1252cbeff
#
_entry.id   c0da96c02ed7e69fef2cc0d1252cbeff
#
_cell.length_a   1.000
_cell.length_b   1.000
_cell.length_c   1.000
_cell.angle_alpha   90.00
_cell.angle_beta   90.00
_cell.angle_gamma   90.00
#
_symmetry.space_group_name_H-M   'P 1'
#
loop_
_entity.id
_entity.type
_entity.pdbx_description
1 polymer ?
#
loop_
_entity_poly.entity_id
_entity_poly.type
_entity_poly.pdbx_seq_one_letter_code
_entity_poly.pdbx_strand_id
1 'polypeptide(L)'
;MKALITGASGGIGSAVAELLRQNGYEILTLSSRFEDTDALAKECRALTAACEIDALILCAGTAKFAPLEAMSESEILKILNVNLTANIIIARAFLPNLKRNRAHIIGISSIEALRASRFSAVYSASKAGLRAFLLCLFEEARKQIRVSCINPGITKTPFYEDLSFEPADDEASFVDAEEIANFTLQILRTKSNVSEFTIRPQIVNLRKKSKFNREGGKLENR
;
A
#
# COMPACT_ATOMS: atom_id res chain seq x y z
N MET A 1 -9.82 3.52 19.89
CA MET A 1 -10.10 3.16 18.47
C MET A 1 -9.11 2.08 18.05
N LYS A 2 -9.50 1.17 17.12
CA LYS A 2 -8.63 0.12 16.59
C LYS A 2 -8.46 0.30 15.08
N ALA A 3 -7.23 0.20 14.61
CA ALA A 3 -6.92 0.24 13.19
C ALA A 3 -6.18 -1.03 12.76
N LEU A 4 -6.72 -1.74 11.76
CA LEU A 4 -6.00 -2.81 11.09
C LEU A 4 -5.17 -2.21 9.95
N ILE A 5 -3.85 -2.42 9.97
CA ILE A 5 -2.92 -1.87 8.99
C ILE A 5 -2.16 -3.02 8.34
N THR A 6 -2.28 -3.17 7.02
CA THR A 6 -1.43 -4.07 6.25
C THR A 6 -0.11 -3.38 5.91
N GLY A 7 1.00 -4.13 5.92
CA GLY A 7 2.32 -3.53 5.63
C GLY A 7 2.83 -2.57 6.70
N ALA A 8 2.39 -2.72 7.96
CA ALA A 8 2.78 -1.86 9.08
C ALA A 8 4.26 -1.99 9.50
N SER A 9 5.00 -2.95 8.94
CA SER A 9 6.41 -3.19 9.28
C SER A 9 7.41 -2.31 8.51
N GLY A 10 6.96 -1.56 7.51
CA GLY A 10 7.86 -0.75 6.70
C GLY A 10 7.20 0.38 5.92
N GLY A 11 8.00 1.31 5.46
CA GLY A 11 7.61 2.40 4.58
C GLY A 11 6.42 3.21 5.08
N ILE A 12 5.48 3.47 4.20
CA ILE A 12 4.26 4.25 4.50
C ILE A 12 3.46 3.60 5.62
N GLY A 13 3.33 2.26 5.63
CA GLY A 13 2.53 1.55 6.64
C GLY A 13 3.08 1.71 8.05
N SER A 14 4.40 1.72 8.21
CA SER A 14 5.06 1.94 9.50
C SER A 14 4.85 3.38 10.00
N ALA A 15 5.01 4.38 9.12
CA ALA A 15 4.75 5.78 9.47
C ALA A 15 3.28 6.01 9.87
N VAL A 16 2.33 5.42 9.13
CA VAL A 16 0.90 5.48 9.47
C VAL A 16 0.65 4.80 10.82
N ALA A 17 1.22 3.61 11.06
CA ALA A 17 1.02 2.88 12.31
C ALA A 17 1.53 3.68 13.51
N GLU A 18 2.71 4.28 13.41
CA GLU A 18 3.30 5.08 14.46
C GLU A 18 2.44 6.33 14.76
N LEU A 19 2.07 7.08 13.73
CA LEU A 19 1.24 8.27 13.89
C LEU A 19 -0.13 7.94 14.48
N LEU A 20 -0.76 6.84 14.07
CA LEU A 20 -2.06 6.43 14.62
C LEU A 20 -1.94 5.98 16.08
N ARG A 21 -0.85 5.29 16.51
CA ARG A 21 -0.61 4.98 17.94
C ARG A 21 -0.53 6.26 18.77
N GLN A 22 0.25 7.24 18.32
CA GLN A 22 0.37 8.55 18.97
C GLN A 22 -0.98 9.29 19.09
N ASN A 23 -1.94 8.94 18.24
CA ASN A 23 -3.29 9.50 18.22
C ASN A 23 -4.35 8.57 18.83
N GLY A 24 -3.94 7.61 19.67
CA GLY A 24 -4.84 6.80 20.50
C GLY A 24 -5.46 5.59 19.79
N TYR A 25 -4.89 5.14 18.66
CA TYR A 25 -5.30 3.90 18.03
C TYR A 25 -4.49 2.70 18.54
N GLU A 26 -5.17 1.62 18.87
CA GLU A 26 -4.58 0.30 18.95
C GLU A 26 -4.36 -0.23 17.53
N ILE A 27 -3.13 -0.64 17.21
CA ILE A 27 -2.78 -1.11 15.87
C ILE A 27 -2.81 -2.62 15.82
N LEU A 28 -3.61 -3.15 14.93
CA LEU A 28 -3.70 -4.57 14.59
C LEU A 28 -2.99 -4.83 13.27
N THR A 29 -2.39 -6.01 13.16
CA THR A 29 -1.70 -6.47 11.95
C THR A 29 -2.11 -7.90 11.63
N LEU A 30 -1.82 -8.35 10.41
CA LEU A 30 -1.99 -9.73 9.97
C LEU A 30 -0.61 -10.39 9.89
N SER A 31 -0.54 -11.66 10.25
CA SER A 31 0.69 -12.47 10.25
C SER A 31 0.83 -13.34 9.01
N SER A 32 -0.28 -13.66 8.35
CA SER A 32 -0.28 -14.47 7.13
C SER A 32 0.45 -13.77 5.98
N ARG A 33 1.13 -14.57 5.16
CA ARG A 33 1.68 -14.06 3.89
C ARG A 33 0.53 -13.72 2.95
N PHE A 34 0.62 -12.57 2.28
CA PHE A 34 -0.44 -12.09 1.39
C PHE A 34 -0.49 -12.84 0.04
N GLU A 35 0.53 -13.64 -0.25
CA GLU A 35 0.52 -14.59 -1.36
C GLU A 35 -0.35 -15.82 -1.07
N ASP A 36 -0.47 -16.22 0.20
CA ASP A 36 -1.32 -17.32 0.66
C ASP A 36 -2.72 -16.80 1.02
N THR A 37 -3.57 -16.77 0.02
CA THR A 37 -4.93 -16.20 0.14
C THR A 37 -5.83 -17.02 1.07
N ASP A 38 -5.62 -18.33 1.21
CA ASP A 38 -6.42 -19.19 2.06
C ASP A 38 -6.08 -19.00 3.54
N ALA A 39 -4.78 -18.98 3.89
CA ALA A 39 -4.32 -18.67 5.23
C ALA A 39 -4.77 -17.24 5.64
N LEU A 40 -4.62 -16.27 4.75
CA LEU A 40 -5.05 -14.90 4.96
C LEU A 40 -6.56 -14.81 5.23
N ALA A 41 -7.38 -15.47 4.43
CA ALA A 41 -8.84 -15.48 4.61
C ALA A 41 -9.24 -16.14 5.94
N LYS A 42 -8.53 -17.19 6.39
CA LYS A 42 -8.75 -17.84 7.69
C LYS A 42 -8.39 -16.90 8.84
N GLU A 43 -7.24 -16.23 8.77
CA GLU A 43 -6.81 -15.26 9.78
C GLU A 43 -7.79 -14.07 9.88
N CYS A 44 -8.22 -13.52 8.75
CA CYS A 44 -9.21 -12.45 8.72
C CYS A 44 -10.53 -12.87 9.40
N ARG A 45 -11.03 -14.09 9.14
CA ARG A 45 -12.24 -14.60 9.79
C ARG A 45 -12.05 -14.72 11.31
N ALA A 46 -10.91 -15.23 11.77
CA ALA A 46 -10.61 -15.32 13.20
C ALA A 46 -10.56 -13.94 13.86
N LEU A 47 -9.89 -12.98 13.22
CA LEU A 47 -9.74 -11.63 13.76
C LEU A 47 -11.08 -10.87 13.78
N THR A 48 -11.92 -11.01 12.76
CA THR A 48 -13.26 -10.37 12.74
C THR A 48 -14.22 -10.95 13.77
N ALA A 49 -14.01 -12.19 14.21
CA ALA A 49 -14.77 -12.80 15.32
C ALA A 49 -14.29 -12.32 16.69
N ALA A 50 -13.01 -11.94 16.81
CA ALA A 50 -12.37 -11.56 18.06
C ALA A 50 -12.48 -10.06 18.38
N CYS A 51 -12.54 -9.20 17.36
CA CYS A 51 -12.54 -7.76 17.59
C CYS A 51 -13.21 -6.96 16.45
N GLU A 52 -13.63 -5.76 16.81
CA GLU A 52 -14.09 -4.74 15.86
C GLU A 52 -13.01 -3.71 15.59
N ILE A 53 -13.02 -3.12 14.40
CA ILE A 53 -12.08 -2.09 13.99
C ILE A 53 -12.81 -0.82 13.54
N ASP A 54 -12.15 0.32 13.77
CA ASP A 54 -12.64 1.66 13.40
C ASP A 54 -12.02 2.15 12.07
N ALA A 55 -10.89 1.56 11.69
CA ALA A 55 -10.20 1.87 10.44
C ALA A 55 -9.51 0.62 9.84
N LEU A 56 -9.54 0.53 8.51
CA LEU A 56 -8.77 -0.46 7.74
C LEU A 56 -7.84 0.29 6.78
N ILE A 57 -6.53 0.12 6.97
CA ILE A 57 -5.50 0.74 6.13
C ILE A 57 -4.83 -0.34 5.28
N LEU A 58 -5.08 -0.34 3.99
CA LEU A 58 -4.54 -1.27 3.02
C LEU A 58 -3.25 -0.68 2.43
N CYS A 59 -2.10 -0.95 3.07
CA CYS A 59 -0.82 -0.34 2.74
C CYS A 59 0.22 -1.35 2.21
N ALA A 60 0.00 -2.66 2.38
CA ALA A 60 0.90 -3.68 1.88
C ALA A 60 1.02 -3.61 0.34
N GLY A 61 2.25 -3.72 -0.15
CA GLY A 61 2.52 -3.71 -1.57
C GLY A 61 3.94 -4.15 -1.90
N THR A 62 4.11 -4.71 -3.09
CA THR A 62 5.40 -5.11 -3.66
C THR A 62 5.45 -4.71 -5.12
N ALA A 63 6.66 -4.60 -5.69
CA ALA A 63 6.84 -4.28 -7.10
C ALA A 63 8.02 -5.01 -7.72
N LYS A 64 7.94 -5.19 -9.02
CA LYS A 64 9.06 -5.45 -9.90
C LYS A 64 8.86 -4.64 -11.19
N PHE A 65 9.89 -3.93 -11.61
CA PHE A 65 9.91 -3.16 -12.86
C PHE A 65 10.85 -3.86 -13.84
N ALA A 66 10.28 -4.51 -14.84
CA ALA A 66 11.01 -5.28 -15.84
C ALA A 66 10.21 -5.37 -17.15
N PRO A 67 10.84 -5.68 -18.30
CA PRO A 67 10.11 -6.13 -19.48
C PRO A 67 9.21 -7.31 -19.13
N LEU A 68 7.99 -7.35 -19.70
CA LEU A 68 7.01 -8.38 -19.32
C LEU A 68 7.53 -9.80 -19.60
N GLU A 69 8.22 -9.99 -20.71
CA GLU A 69 8.84 -11.26 -21.10
C GLU A 69 9.98 -11.73 -20.17
N ALA A 70 10.51 -10.83 -19.34
CA ALA A 70 11.55 -11.14 -18.35
C ALA A 70 10.98 -11.41 -16.94
N MET A 71 9.67 -11.35 -16.76
CA MET A 71 9.00 -11.65 -15.49
C MET A 71 8.57 -13.12 -15.47
N SER A 72 8.86 -13.82 -14.38
CA SER A 72 8.31 -15.15 -14.15
C SER A 72 6.83 -15.08 -13.76
N GLU A 73 6.08 -16.16 -14.00
CA GLU A 73 4.68 -16.29 -13.59
C GLU A 73 4.52 -16.09 -12.06
N SER A 74 5.45 -16.62 -11.26
CA SER A 74 5.43 -16.47 -9.81
C SER A 74 5.59 -15.01 -9.36
N GLU A 75 6.39 -14.21 -10.05
CA GLU A 75 6.54 -12.78 -9.78
C GLU A 75 5.29 -12.00 -10.14
N ILE A 76 4.66 -12.35 -11.27
CA ILE A 76 3.39 -11.75 -11.69
C ILE A 76 2.32 -12.06 -10.65
N LEU A 77 2.14 -13.32 -10.27
CA LEU A 77 1.17 -13.75 -9.27
C LEU A 77 1.43 -13.10 -7.91
N LYS A 78 2.70 -13.03 -7.47
CA LYS A 78 3.06 -12.36 -6.22
C LYS A 78 2.59 -10.90 -6.20
N ILE A 79 2.88 -10.13 -7.26
CA ILE A 79 2.47 -8.72 -7.34
C ILE A 79 0.95 -8.59 -7.30
N LEU A 80 0.23 -9.39 -8.08
CA LEU A 80 -1.24 -9.35 -8.12
C LEU A 80 -1.86 -9.77 -6.79
N ASN A 81 -1.34 -10.82 -6.18
CA ASN A 81 -1.86 -11.32 -4.90
C ASN A 81 -1.63 -10.31 -3.78
N VAL A 82 -0.42 -9.78 -3.63
CA VAL A 82 -0.11 -8.83 -2.55
C VAL A 82 -0.84 -7.49 -2.75
N ASN A 83 -0.77 -6.93 -3.97
CA ASN A 83 -1.24 -5.56 -4.19
C ASN A 83 -2.75 -5.47 -4.41
N LEU A 84 -3.40 -6.53 -4.87
CA LEU A 84 -4.82 -6.51 -5.25
C LEU A 84 -5.65 -7.59 -4.54
N THR A 85 -5.38 -8.87 -4.78
CA THR A 85 -6.23 -9.96 -4.30
C THR A 85 -6.35 -9.99 -2.77
N ALA A 86 -5.21 -9.87 -2.06
CA ALA A 86 -5.20 -9.84 -0.59
C ALA A 86 -6.00 -8.66 -0.04
N ASN A 87 -5.85 -7.47 -0.63
CA ASN A 87 -6.59 -6.28 -0.21
C ASN A 87 -8.10 -6.44 -0.37
N ILE A 88 -8.56 -7.08 -1.46
CA ILE A 88 -9.98 -7.39 -1.68
C ILE A 88 -10.48 -8.40 -0.65
N ILE A 89 -9.72 -9.47 -0.36
CA ILE A 89 -10.07 -10.49 0.62
C ILE A 89 -10.21 -9.89 2.02
N ILE A 90 -9.23 -9.07 2.43
CA ILE A 90 -9.23 -8.38 3.73
C ILE A 90 -10.44 -7.44 3.82
N ALA A 91 -10.63 -6.56 2.85
CA ALA A 91 -11.75 -5.64 2.83
C ALA A 91 -13.09 -6.39 2.90
N ARG A 92 -13.27 -7.46 2.11
CA ARG A 92 -14.47 -8.31 2.13
C ARG A 92 -14.72 -8.91 3.52
N ALA A 93 -13.68 -9.41 4.18
CA ALA A 93 -13.83 -10.06 5.47
C ALA A 93 -14.26 -9.06 6.57
N PHE A 94 -13.69 -7.86 6.57
CA PHE A 94 -13.98 -6.82 7.56
C PHE A 94 -15.19 -5.94 7.20
N LEU A 95 -15.71 -5.98 5.98
CA LEU A 95 -16.76 -5.08 5.53
C LEU A 95 -18.02 -5.08 6.43
N PRO A 96 -18.54 -6.23 6.94
CA PRO A 96 -19.67 -6.23 7.86
C PRO A 96 -19.39 -5.50 9.18
N ASN A 97 -18.17 -5.68 9.73
CA ASN A 97 -17.70 -4.99 10.93
C ASN A 97 -17.60 -3.47 10.69
N LEU A 98 -16.92 -3.08 9.61
CA LEU A 98 -16.73 -1.68 9.23
C LEU A 98 -18.08 -0.96 8.99
N LYS A 99 -19.06 -1.65 8.43
CA LYS A 99 -20.41 -1.09 8.21
C LYS A 99 -21.13 -0.83 9.52
N ARG A 100 -21.05 -1.74 10.51
CA ARG A 100 -21.66 -1.55 11.85
C ARG A 100 -21.06 -0.34 12.56
N ASN A 101 -19.76 -0.17 12.46
CA ASN A 101 -19.02 0.90 13.17
C ASN A 101 -18.94 2.22 12.38
N ARG A 102 -19.55 2.29 11.19
CA ARG A 102 -19.40 3.45 10.28
C ARG A 102 -17.93 3.84 10.07
N ALA A 103 -17.08 2.84 9.97
CA ALA A 103 -15.64 2.96 9.93
C ALA A 103 -15.11 3.47 8.57
N HIS A 104 -13.79 3.52 8.41
CA HIS A 104 -13.15 4.03 7.20
C HIS A 104 -12.17 3.00 6.62
N ILE A 105 -12.23 2.76 5.32
CA ILE A 105 -11.21 2.05 4.55
C ILE A 105 -10.34 3.08 3.82
N ILE A 106 -9.02 3.01 4.00
CA ILE A 106 -8.06 3.79 3.22
C ILE A 106 -7.11 2.81 2.53
N GLY A 107 -7.04 2.86 1.21
CA GLY A 107 -6.09 2.06 0.43
C GLY A 107 -4.98 2.92 -0.16
N ILE A 108 -3.74 2.43 -0.03
CA ILE A 108 -2.56 3.06 -0.62
C ILE A 108 -2.31 2.45 -1.99
N SER A 109 -2.73 3.16 -3.02
CA SER A 109 -2.49 2.81 -4.42
C SER A 109 -1.12 3.36 -4.89
N SER A 110 -1.08 4.03 -6.01
CA SER A 110 0.14 4.65 -6.56
C SER A 110 -0.22 5.62 -7.67
N ILE A 111 0.65 6.58 -7.95
CA ILE A 111 0.61 7.36 -9.19
C ILE A 111 0.65 6.47 -10.45
N GLU A 112 1.25 5.27 -10.35
CA GLU A 112 1.28 4.29 -11.44
C GLU A 112 -0.10 3.67 -11.76
N ALA A 113 -1.10 3.87 -10.90
CA ALA A 113 -2.49 3.55 -11.20
C ALA A 113 -3.17 4.56 -12.14
N LEU A 114 -2.56 5.73 -12.34
CA LEU A 114 -3.12 6.88 -13.06
C LEU A 114 -2.39 7.17 -14.38
N ARG A 115 -1.29 6.47 -14.66
CA ARG A 115 -0.46 6.70 -15.84
C ARG A 115 0.15 5.40 -16.35
N ALA A 116 0.64 5.44 -17.58
CA ALA A 116 1.43 4.34 -18.16
C ALA A 116 2.93 4.65 -17.98
N SER A 117 3.69 3.66 -17.49
CA SER A 117 5.14 3.76 -17.32
C SER A 117 5.83 2.53 -17.89
N ARG A 118 6.99 2.73 -18.50
CA ARG A 118 7.79 1.64 -19.06
C ARG A 118 8.21 0.64 -17.98
N PHE A 119 8.13 -0.66 -18.27
CA PHE A 119 8.47 -1.76 -17.37
C PHE A 119 7.59 -1.90 -16.11
N SER A 120 6.46 -1.23 -16.06
CA SER A 120 5.57 -1.17 -14.91
C SER A 120 4.24 -1.91 -15.14
N ALA A 121 4.10 -2.67 -16.24
CA ALA A 121 2.82 -3.21 -16.68
C ALA A 121 2.05 -3.96 -15.57
N VAL A 122 2.68 -4.93 -14.90
CA VAL A 122 2.03 -5.74 -13.85
C VAL A 122 1.78 -4.93 -12.59
N TYR A 123 2.76 -4.11 -12.16
CA TYR A 123 2.59 -3.24 -11.00
C TYR A 123 1.48 -2.21 -11.22
N SER A 124 1.49 -1.50 -12.35
CA SER A 124 0.45 -0.53 -12.71
C SER A 124 -0.93 -1.19 -12.78
N ALA A 125 -1.05 -2.38 -13.40
CA ALA A 125 -2.30 -3.13 -13.45
C ALA A 125 -2.82 -3.46 -12.03
N SER A 126 -1.94 -3.91 -11.12
CA SER A 126 -2.30 -4.24 -9.75
C SER A 126 -2.78 -3.01 -8.96
N LYS A 127 -2.11 -1.87 -9.11
CA LYS A 127 -2.46 -0.63 -8.43
C LYS A 127 -3.68 0.06 -9.04
N ALA A 128 -3.85 -0.01 -10.36
CA ALA A 128 -5.06 0.44 -11.05
C ALA A 128 -6.27 -0.40 -10.63
N GLY A 129 -6.10 -1.72 -10.50
CA GLY A 129 -7.12 -2.62 -9.97
C GLY A 129 -7.53 -2.28 -8.54
N LEU A 130 -6.54 -2.04 -7.64
CA LEU A 130 -6.81 -1.62 -6.27
C LEU A 130 -7.56 -0.28 -6.21
N ARG A 131 -7.13 0.71 -7.01
CA ARG A 131 -7.80 2.00 -7.12
C ARG A 131 -9.25 1.83 -7.58
N ALA A 132 -9.48 1.09 -8.66
CA ALA A 132 -10.82 0.83 -9.18
C ALA A 132 -11.71 0.12 -8.14
N PHE A 133 -11.18 -0.90 -7.46
CA PHE A 133 -11.86 -1.59 -6.37
C PHE A 133 -12.32 -0.63 -5.27
N LEU A 134 -11.43 0.25 -4.78
CA LEU A 134 -11.76 1.19 -3.71
C LEU A 134 -12.83 2.20 -4.14
N LEU A 135 -12.74 2.73 -5.35
CA LEU A 135 -13.73 3.68 -5.88
C LEU A 135 -15.11 3.02 -6.07
N CYS A 136 -15.14 1.79 -6.59
CA CYS A 136 -16.41 1.03 -6.70
C CYS A 136 -16.96 0.69 -5.31
N LEU A 137 -16.12 0.27 -4.36
CA LEU A 137 -16.56 -0.03 -2.99
C LEU A 137 -17.12 1.21 -2.28
N PHE A 138 -16.59 2.40 -2.57
CA PHE A 138 -17.18 3.65 -2.10
C PHE A 138 -18.62 3.79 -2.59
N GLU A 139 -18.89 3.62 -3.88
CA GLU A 139 -20.26 3.73 -4.41
C GLU A 139 -21.23 2.70 -3.82
N GLU A 140 -20.73 1.47 -3.59
CA GLU A 140 -21.54 0.40 -2.96
C GLU A 140 -21.87 0.70 -1.49
N ALA A 141 -20.94 1.27 -0.74
CA ALA A 141 -21.01 1.32 0.71
C ALA A 141 -21.07 2.73 1.32
N ARG A 142 -21.09 3.81 0.51
CA ARG A 142 -21.01 5.22 0.93
C ARG A 142 -22.06 5.68 1.96
N LYS A 143 -23.17 4.98 2.08
CA LYS A 143 -24.18 5.27 3.12
C LYS A 143 -23.79 4.73 4.50
N GLN A 144 -22.84 3.81 4.57
CA GLN A 144 -22.49 3.06 5.76
C GLN A 144 -21.05 3.26 6.21
N ILE A 145 -20.10 3.36 5.27
CA ILE A 145 -18.67 3.56 5.53
C ILE A 145 -18.10 4.65 4.63
N ARG A 146 -16.91 5.13 4.99
CA ARG A 146 -16.07 5.94 4.11
C ARG A 146 -15.02 5.05 3.45
N VAL A 147 -14.70 5.35 2.19
CA VAL A 147 -13.63 4.66 1.46
C VAL A 147 -12.79 5.70 0.74
N SER A 148 -11.48 5.63 0.92
CA SER A 148 -10.52 6.55 0.31
C SER A 148 -9.42 5.80 -0.41
N CYS A 149 -8.98 6.33 -1.53
CA CYS A 149 -7.81 5.88 -2.27
C CYS A 149 -6.74 6.98 -2.24
N ILE A 150 -5.56 6.68 -1.71
CA ILE A 150 -4.41 7.58 -1.77
C ILE A 150 -3.48 7.06 -2.87
N ASN A 151 -3.06 7.96 -3.78
CA ASN A 151 -2.14 7.67 -4.88
C ASN A 151 -0.82 8.43 -4.66
N PRO A 152 0.14 7.85 -3.91
CA PRO A 152 1.44 8.47 -3.73
C PRO A 152 2.26 8.42 -5.01
N GLY A 153 3.06 9.46 -5.22
CA GLY A 153 4.19 9.46 -6.13
C GLY A 153 5.39 8.72 -5.54
N ILE A 154 6.59 9.11 -6.00
CA ILE A 154 7.84 8.58 -5.46
C ILE A 154 7.90 8.91 -3.97
N THR A 155 8.01 7.87 -3.12
CA THR A 155 8.05 8.02 -1.65
C THR A 155 9.32 7.37 -1.13
N LYS A 156 10.14 8.10 -0.40
CA LYS A 156 11.41 7.58 0.15
C LYS A 156 11.13 6.55 1.24
N THR A 157 11.28 5.28 0.91
CA THR A 157 10.96 4.14 1.79
C THR A 157 11.81 2.92 1.43
N PRO A 158 11.90 1.89 2.29
CA PRO A 158 12.53 0.61 1.97
C PRO A 158 11.94 -0.13 0.75
N PHE A 159 10.79 0.30 0.24
CA PHE A 159 10.18 -0.25 -0.98
C PHE A 159 11.14 -0.32 -2.17
N TYR A 160 12.12 0.58 -2.23
CA TYR A 160 13.10 0.63 -3.31
C TYR A 160 14.30 -0.29 -3.10
N GLU A 161 14.46 -0.95 -1.94
CA GLU A 161 15.66 -1.74 -1.63
C GLU A 161 15.95 -2.83 -2.67
N ASP A 162 14.92 -3.53 -3.12
CA ASP A 162 15.02 -4.59 -4.12
C ASP A 162 14.87 -4.09 -5.58
N LEU A 163 14.73 -2.78 -5.79
CA LEU A 163 14.60 -2.17 -7.10
C LEU A 163 15.96 -1.69 -7.62
N SER A 164 16.13 -1.65 -8.94
CA SER A 164 17.34 -1.18 -9.62
C SER A 164 17.50 0.35 -9.63
N PHE A 165 16.55 1.06 -9.05
CA PHE A 165 16.51 2.52 -8.95
C PHE A 165 15.95 2.94 -7.59
N GLU A 166 16.18 4.19 -7.23
CA GLU A 166 15.68 4.81 -6.00
C GLU A 166 15.46 6.31 -6.22
N PRO A 167 14.74 7.00 -5.33
CA PRO A 167 14.66 8.47 -5.36
C PRO A 167 16.04 9.09 -5.27
N ALA A 168 16.27 10.21 -5.96
CA ALA A 168 17.45 11.03 -5.72
C ALA A 168 17.42 11.63 -4.31
N ASP A 169 18.58 12.10 -3.81
CA ASP A 169 18.69 12.65 -2.45
C ASP A 169 18.12 14.08 -2.31
N ASP A 170 17.69 14.69 -3.41
CA ASP A 170 17.00 15.97 -3.40
C ASP A 170 15.61 15.83 -2.78
N GLU A 171 15.33 16.57 -1.72
CA GLU A 171 14.04 16.56 -0.99
C GLU A 171 12.84 16.87 -1.89
N ALA A 172 13.02 17.63 -2.97
CA ALA A 172 11.98 17.88 -3.95
C ALA A 172 11.64 16.67 -4.82
N SER A 173 12.44 15.58 -4.77
CA SER A 173 12.34 14.40 -5.63
C SER A 173 11.50 13.26 -5.05
N PHE A 174 11.06 13.35 -3.80
CA PHE A 174 10.24 12.33 -3.15
C PHE A 174 9.24 12.96 -2.19
N VAL A 175 8.26 12.16 -1.81
CA VAL A 175 7.33 12.44 -0.71
C VAL A 175 7.81 11.63 0.49
N ASP A 176 7.79 12.22 1.69
CA ASP A 176 8.09 11.49 2.91
C ASP A 176 6.93 10.58 3.33
N ALA A 177 7.25 9.44 3.92
CA ALA A 177 6.23 8.51 4.42
C ALA A 177 5.37 9.15 5.53
N GLU A 178 5.98 10.00 6.35
CA GLU A 178 5.34 10.77 7.42
C GLU A 178 4.33 11.78 6.87
N GLU A 179 4.60 12.36 5.71
CA GLU A 179 3.67 13.27 5.04
C GLU A 179 2.41 12.51 4.60
N ILE A 180 2.57 11.33 4.02
CA ILE A 180 1.44 10.46 3.66
C ILE A 180 0.67 10.00 4.91
N ALA A 181 1.37 9.71 6.00
CA ALA A 181 0.76 9.35 7.28
C ALA A 181 -0.09 10.50 7.83
N ASN A 182 0.40 11.74 7.75
CA ASN A 182 -0.34 12.93 8.17
C ASN A 182 -1.62 13.11 7.34
N PHE A 183 -1.57 12.98 6.01
CA PHE A 183 -2.78 13.01 5.18
C PHE A 183 -3.73 11.87 5.51
N THR A 184 -3.23 10.66 5.76
CA THR A 184 -4.04 9.51 6.19
C THR A 184 -4.81 9.83 7.47
N LEU A 185 -4.16 10.40 8.49
CA LEU A 185 -4.80 10.81 9.73
C LEU A 185 -5.85 11.92 9.50
N GLN A 186 -5.54 12.92 8.67
CA GLN A 186 -6.49 13.99 8.34
C GLN A 186 -7.73 13.44 7.62
N ILE A 187 -7.55 12.52 6.68
CA ILE A 187 -8.65 11.84 5.98
C ILE A 187 -9.52 11.06 6.98
N LEU A 188 -8.92 10.35 7.94
CA LEU A 188 -9.66 9.64 9.00
C LEU A 188 -10.50 10.59 9.85
N ARG A 189 -10.03 11.80 10.16
CA ARG A 189 -10.69 12.82 10.96
C ARG A 189 -11.74 13.63 10.21
N THR A 190 -11.67 13.64 8.89
CA THR A 190 -12.60 14.42 8.05
C THR A 190 -13.99 13.79 8.10
N LYS A 191 -15.06 14.61 8.26
CA LYS A 191 -16.45 14.13 8.28
C LYS A 191 -16.93 13.67 6.90
N SER A 192 -16.52 14.37 5.85
CA SER A 192 -16.82 14.03 4.46
C SER A 192 -15.94 12.91 3.97
N ASN A 193 -16.34 12.23 2.91
CA ASN A 193 -15.48 11.25 2.26
C ASN A 193 -14.52 11.95 1.29
N VAL A 194 -13.23 11.70 1.46
CA VAL A 194 -12.21 12.00 0.47
C VAL A 194 -12.05 10.75 -0.38
N SER A 195 -12.75 10.66 -1.51
CA SER A 195 -12.79 9.45 -2.32
C SER A 195 -11.43 9.11 -2.93
N GLU A 196 -10.71 10.12 -3.40
CA GLU A 196 -9.38 9.96 -3.99
C GLU A 196 -8.49 11.16 -3.66
N PHE A 197 -7.21 10.88 -3.40
CA PHE A 197 -6.19 11.87 -3.11
C PHE A 197 -4.87 11.48 -3.78
N THR A 198 -4.24 12.42 -4.49
CA THR A 198 -2.96 12.19 -5.16
C THR A 198 -1.92 13.16 -4.63
N ILE A 199 -0.77 12.65 -4.19
CA ILE A 199 0.37 13.43 -3.74
C ILE A 199 1.62 13.07 -4.54
N ARG A 200 2.35 14.07 -5.01
CA ARG A 200 3.52 13.90 -5.89
C ARG A 200 4.65 14.82 -5.42
N PRO A 201 5.90 14.39 -5.57
CA PRO A 201 7.04 15.28 -5.38
C PRO A 201 7.01 16.41 -6.43
N GLN A 202 7.65 17.51 -6.13
CA GLN A 202 7.76 18.65 -7.03
C GLN A 202 8.53 18.29 -8.31
N ILE A 203 9.56 17.47 -8.18
CA ILE A 203 10.44 17.01 -9.24
C ILE A 203 10.42 15.49 -9.28
N VAL A 204 10.46 14.90 -10.46
CA VAL A 204 10.64 13.45 -10.63
C VAL A 204 12.10 13.22 -10.98
N ASN A 205 12.90 12.83 -10.00
CA ASN A 205 14.29 12.48 -10.19
C ASN A 205 14.61 11.14 -9.54
N LEU A 206 14.99 10.16 -10.38
CA LEU A 206 15.36 8.81 -9.96
C LEU A 206 16.81 8.56 -10.33
N ARG A 207 17.57 7.99 -9.41
CA ARG A 207 18.91 7.50 -9.67
C ARG A 207 18.92 5.98 -9.85
N LYS A 208 19.74 5.49 -10.76
CA LYS A 208 20.04 4.05 -10.86
C LYS A 208 20.93 3.68 -9.67
N LYS A 209 20.62 2.59 -9.00
CA LYS A 209 21.55 2.01 -8.03
C LYS A 209 22.74 1.44 -8.79
N SER A 210 23.96 1.80 -8.37
CA SER A 210 25.16 1.09 -8.78
C SER A 210 24.97 -0.38 -8.41
N LYS A 211 25.26 -1.31 -9.33
CA LYS A 211 25.16 -2.76 -9.07
C LYS A 211 26.00 -3.08 -7.83
N PHE A 212 25.33 -3.18 -6.70
CA PHE A 212 25.92 -3.76 -5.52
C PHE A 212 26.08 -5.25 -5.81
N ASN A 213 27.32 -5.72 -5.94
CA ASN A 213 27.62 -7.14 -6.04
C ASN A 213 27.03 -7.85 -4.83
N ARG A 214 26.04 -8.72 -5.04
CA ARG A 214 25.54 -9.68 -4.02
C ARG A 214 26.57 -10.76 -3.69
N GLU A 215 27.78 -10.69 -4.25
CA GLU A 215 28.93 -11.51 -3.89
C GLU A 215 30.04 -10.61 -3.42
N GLY A 216 30.45 -10.81 -2.15
CA GLY A 216 31.61 -10.13 -1.55
C GLY A 216 32.91 -10.52 -2.25
N GLY A 217 33.17 -9.93 -3.38
CA GLY A 217 34.39 -10.08 -4.16
C GLY A 217 34.87 -8.73 -4.67
N LYS A 218 36.06 -8.33 -4.23
CA LYS A 218 36.78 -7.17 -4.76
C LYS A 218 36.88 -7.28 -6.27
N LEU A 219 36.35 -6.30 -7.00
CA LEU A 219 36.71 -6.09 -8.39
C LEU A 219 38.09 -5.40 -8.41
N GLU A 220 39.10 -6.17 -8.80
CA GLU A 220 40.38 -5.62 -9.27
C GLU A 220 40.13 -4.87 -10.59
N ASN A 221 40.64 -3.65 -10.63
CA ASN A 221 40.70 -2.81 -11.82
C ASN A 221 41.41 -3.54 -12.96
N ARG A 222 40.72 -3.69 -14.10
CA ARG A 222 41.38 -3.75 -15.42
C ARG A 222 40.60 -2.89 -16.41
#